data_228ae2132cea2dd091df2c40c8f7f08f
#
_entry.id   228ae2132cea2dd091df2c40c8f7f08f
#
_cell.length_a   1.000
_cell.length_b   1.000
_cell.length_c   1.000
_cell.angle_alpha   90.00
_cell.angle_beta   90.00
_cell.angle_gamma   90.00
#
_symmetry.space_group_name_H-M   'P 1'
#
loop_
_entity.id
_entity.type
_entity.pdbx_description
1 polymer ?
#
loop_
_entity_poly.entity_id
_entity_poly.type
_entity_poly.pdbx_seq_one_letter_code
_entity_poly.pdbx_strand_id
1 'polypeptide(L)'
;MNHKSLVLAVFAAAMASACTSAGHGAAVSRSASAAPAARLTQSHPCAGIAGFVCSTLTVPLDHSGHTPGTLDLQVAAADNVNAPRGVLLFLTGGPGQPGVPFVPRIANRIAPVLKDYRLVMIDQRGTGQFGAINCPALQAAVGSSDITVPPPRSVQDCANIIGPGRRFYSTADTVADMDMLRQALGVQKMVVDGVSYGTFVAEHYALANPAHVSKLVLDSVAPHADPGHTDAFYLVGLRAVGSVLRAACQVKPACAFDPASDVAWLVRHGGDGVRIFDMLVTYEFIDPTYRNPNPARVPRGFGDVIDALHAARLGQPAHLDQLIQGLNEGGDSPSQFSAGLHAATLCTDMRFPWGSGAVPVPQRMPALVMATAKLAANQVWPFDAKTAADDGFVQTCLNWPLTPPAPEASPTSKLPAVPTLILAGDRDLSTPLAWAQEEAASAPLAKLVIVHGASHSIQTREPGDQGRQALYSFLPG
;
A
#
# COMPACT_ATOMS: atom_id res chain seq x y z
N MET A 1 12.58 -61.45 -31.59
CA MET A 1 13.90 -62.11 -31.56
C MET A 1 14.69 -61.45 -30.47
N ASN A 2 14.70 -62.07 -29.29
CA ASN A 2 15.84 -62.72 -28.62
C ASN A 2 16.90 -61.74 -28.15
N HIS A 3 17.44 -61.67 -26.95
CA HIS A 3 17.39 -62.50 -25.72
C HIS A 3 18.24 -61.69 -24.69
N LYS A 4 17.84 -61.70 -23.41
CA LYS A 4 18.51 -62.32 -22.23
C LYS A 4 19.99 -61.81 -21.97
N SER A 5 20.53 -61.60 -20.81
CA SER A 5 20.36 -62.11 -19.44
C SER A 5 21.24 -61.25 -18.53
N LEU A 6 20.92 -60.82 -17.35
CA LEU A 6 21.11 -61.45 -16.03
C LEU A 6 22.49 -62.08 -15.75
N VAL A 7 23.27 -61.51 -14.83
CA VAL A 7 24.10 -62.25 -13.86
C VAL A 7 24.33 -61.44 -12.58
N LEU A 8 23.98 -62.11 -11.50
CA LEU A 8 24.22 -61.82 -10.09
C LEU A 8 25.62 -62.32 -9.70
N ALA A 9 26.34 -61.65 -8.82
CA ALA A 9 27.32 -62.30 -7.97
C ALA A 9 27.54 -61.55 -6.65
N VAL A 10 27.44 -62.32 -5.59
CA VAL A 10 27.57 -62.07 -4.16
C VAL A 10 29.00 -62.46 -3.71
N PHE A 11 29.38 -62.04 -2.49
CA PHE A 11 30.49 -62.42 -1.59
C PHE A 11 31.56 -61.34 -1.42
N ALA A 12 32.12 -61.07 -0.24
CA ALA A 12 31.99 -61.61 1.12
C ALA A 12 32.70 -60.60 2.06
N ALA A 13 32.41 -60.73 3.32
CA ALA A 13 32.93 -59.97 4.45
C ALA A 13 34.41 -60.23 4.71
N ALA A 14 35.12 -59.20 5.26
CA ALA A 14 36.26 -59.41 6.13
C ALA A 14 36.26 -58.36 7.23
N MET A 15 36.16 -58.84 8.45
CA MET A 15 36.38 -58.08 9.72
C MET A 15 37.86 -57.77 9.91
N ALA A 16 38.15 -56.56 10.39
CA ALA A 16 39.36 -56.32 11.20
C ALA A 16 39.03 -55.26 12.25
N SER A 17 39.04 -55.70 13.47
CA SER A 17 39.10 -54.87 14.68
C SER A 17 40.46 -54.13 14.80
N ALA A 18 40.47 -52.92 15.24
CA ALA A 18 41.22 -52.53 16.45
C ALA A 18 41.30 -51.01 16.65
N CYS A 19 41.10 -50.66 17.89
CA CYS A 19 41.68 -49.59 18.71
C CYS A 19 41.04 -48.21 18.69
N THR A 20 40.30 -48.04 19.75
CA THR A 20 39.96 -46.87 20.60
C THR A 20 41.02 -45.73 20.63
N SER A 21 40.54 -44.52 20.33
CA SER A 21 40.98 -43.37 21.08
C SER A 21 39.77 -42.45 21.30
N ALA A 22 39.31 -42.36 22.53
CA ALA A 22 38.23 -41.49 22.97
C ALA A 22 38.72 -40.05 22.98
N GLY A 23 38.38 -39.32 21.92
CA GLY A 23 38.42 -37.84 21.90
C GLY A 23 37.05 -37.31 22.34
N HIS A 24 36.92 -36.87 23.58
CA HIS A 24 35.75 -36.11 24.05
C HIS A 24 35.77 -34.73 23.38
N GLY A 25 35.25 -34.64 22.18
CA GLY A 25 34.83 -33.38 21.58
C GLY A 25 33.53 -32.94 22.27
N ALA A 26 33.64 -32.05 23.24
CA ALA A 26 32.48 -31.36 23.77
C ALA A 26 31.78 -30.64 22.63
N ALA A 27 30.64 -31.17 22.21
CA ALA A 27 29.70 -30.46 21.34
C ALA A 27 29.23 -29.23 22.13
N VAL A 28 29.81 -28.06 21.82
CA VAL A 28 29.29 -26.79 22.27
C VAL A 28 27.93 -26.64 21.60
N SER A 29 26.87 -27.04 22.28
CA SER A 29 25.50 -26.62 21.94
C SER A 29 25.50 -25.11 22.03
N ARG A 30 25.60 -24.43 20.89
CA ARG A 30 25.19 -23.06 20.81
C ARG A 30 23.68 -23.06 21.08
N SER A 31 23.32 -22.81 22.35
CA SER A 31 21.98 -22.39 22.68
C SER A 31 21.65 -21.21 21.76
N ALA A 32 20.73 -21.40 20.82
CA ALA A 32 20.14 -20.29 20.11
C ALA A 32 19.57 -19.37 21.20
N SER A 33 20.20 -18.23 21.41
CA SER A 33 19.68 -17.21 22.31
C SER A 33 18.27 -16.88 21.79
N ALA A 34 17.26 -17.21 22.60
CA ALA A 34 15.89 -16.84 22.27
C ALA A 34 15.87 -15.33 22.04
N ALA A 35 15.36 -14.91 20.90
CA ALA A 35 15.20 -13.49 20.62
C ALA A 35 14.46 -12.85 21.80
N PRO A 36 14.90 -11.68 22.28
CA PRO A 36 14.24 -11.02 23.40
C PRO A 36 12.77 -10.83 23.09
N ALA A 37 11.91 -11.13 24.06
CA ALA A 37 10.46 -10.97 23.89
C ALA A 37 10.13 -9.53 23.47
N ALA A 38 9.29 -9.37 22.46
CA ALA A 38 8.85 -8.06 21.98
C ALA A 38 8.24 -7.23 23.13
N ARG A 39 8.66 -5.99 23.28
CA ARG A 39 8.22 -5.10 24.36
C ARG A 39 8.06 -3.68 23.85
N LEU A 40 7.07 -2.98 24.41
CA LEU A 40 6.97 -1.53 24.30
C LEU A 40 7.85 -0.89 25.38
N THR A 41 8.69 0.02 24.98
CA THR A 41 9.64 0.74 25.83
C THR A 41 9.41 2.25 25.75
N GLN A 42 10.05 3.03 26.62
CA GLN A 42 10.00 4.50 26.62
C GLN A 42 8.56 5.07 26.64
N SER A 43 7.64 4.41 27.34
CA SER A 43 6.22 4.80 27.38
C SER A 43 6.04 6.15 28.07
N HIS A 44 5.32 7.08 27.40
CA HIS A 44 5.01 8.42 27.87
C HIS A 44 3.69 8.91 27.25
N PRO A 45 2.98 9.89 27.83
CA PRO A 45 1.83 10.49 27.18
C PRO A 45 2.22 11.05 25.81
N CYS A 46 1.41 10.78 24.77
CA CYS A 46 1.68 11.31 23.45
C CYS A 46 1.56 12.84 23.43
N ALA A 47 2.58 13.53 22.95
CA ALA A 47 2.57 15.00 22.86
C ALA A 47 1.42 15.46 21.93
N GLY A 48 0.52 16.28 22.48
CA GLY A 48 -0.61 16.84 21.71
C GLY A 48 -1.75 15.86 21.41
N ILE A 49 -1.71 14.60 21.92
CA ILE A 49 -2.74 13.57 21.67
C ILE A 49 -3.27 13.07 23.01
N ALA A 50 -4.32 13.70 23.52
CA ALA A 50 -4.91 13.32 24.79
C ALA A 50 -5.49 11.89 24.78
N GLY A 51 -5.33 11.15 25.88
CA GLY A 51 -5.85 9.78 26.04
C GLY A 51 -5.02 8.71 25.31
N PHE A 52 -3.79 9.04 24.90
CA PHE A 52 -2.87 8.10 24.23
C PHE A 52 -1.51 8.07 24.90
N VAL A 53 -0.93 6.87 24.95
CA VAL A 53 0.44 6.59 25.39
C VAL A 53 1.26 6.25 24.15
N CYS A 54 2.33 7.02 23.95
CA CYS A 54 3.35 6.77 22.94
C CYS A 54 4.46 5.90 23.53
N SER A 55 4.95 4.95 22.73
CA SER A 55 6.00 4.00 23.13
C SER A 55 6.85 3.64 21.92
N THR A 56 8.00 3.05 22.16
CA THR A 56 8.89 2.53 21.12
C THR A 56 8.78 1.01 21.06
N LEU A 57 8.59 0.46 19.86
CA LEU A 57 8.76 -0.95 19.52
C LEU A 57 10.07 -1.11 18.76
N THR A 58 11.06 -1.75 19.36
CA THR A 58 12.31 -2.11 18.66
C THR A 58 12.11 -3.44 17.93
N VAL A 59 12.34 -3.45 16.62
CA VAL A 59 12.20 -4.61 15.73
C VAL A 59 13.52 -4.91 15.01
N PRO A 60 13.79 -6.15 14.58
CA PRO A 60 14.94 -6.45 13.73
C PRO A 60 14.84 -5.70 12.38
N LEU A 61 15.98 -5.25 11.86
CA LEU A 61 16.05 -4.81 10.48
C LEU A 61 15.69 -5.96 9.53
N ASP A 62 16.29 -7.13 9.78
CA ASP A 62 16.10 -8.37 9.04
C ASP A 62 15.47 -9.43 9.96
N HIS A 63 14.20 -9.73 9.74
CA HIS A 63 13.46 -10.75 10.50
C HIS A 63 14.02 -12.17 10.34
N SER A 64 14.81 -12.43 9.29
CA SER A 64 15.51 -13.70 9.12
C SER A 64 16.74 -13.86 10.03
N GLY A 65 17.21 -12.75 10.59
CA GLY A 65 18.37 -12.70 11.49
C GLY A 65 19.74 -12.79 10.78
N HIS A 66 19.78 -12.80 9.44
CA HIS A 66 21.04 -12.87 8.72
C HIS A 66 21.78 -11.52 8.66
N THR A 67 21.06 -10.42 8.69
CA THR A 67 21.63 -9.07 8.69
C THR A 67 21.38 -8.44 10.04
N PRO A 68 22.45 -8.04 10.77
CA PRO A 68 22.29 -7.39 12.08
C PRO A 68 21.73 -5.98 11.92
N GLY A 69 21.08 -5.50 12.98
CA GLY A 69 20.52 -4.17 13.08
C GLY A 69 19.08 -4.19 13.58
N THR A 70 18.63 -3.04 14.06
CA THR A 70 17.26 -2.86 14.56
C THR A 70 16.69 -1.56 14.05
N LEU A 71 15.36 -1.47 14.05
CA LEU A 71 14.58 -0.26 13.81
C LEU A 71 13.73 0.02 15.04
N ASP A 72 13.56 1.29 15.37
CA ASP A 72 12.66 1.75 16.41
C ASP A 72 11.40 2.35 15.80
N LEU A 73 10.27 1.69 16.04
CA LEU A 73 8.97 2.08 15.52
C LEU A 73 8.17 2.78 16.62
N GLN A 74 7.61 3.95 16.31
CA GLN A 74 6.75 4.63 17.25
C GLN A 74 5.35 4.02 17.25
N VAL A 75 4.80 3.79 18.44
CA VAL A 75 3.46 3.25 18.64
C VAL A 75 2.67 4.20 19.52
N ALA A 76 1.48 4.56 19.07
CA ALA A 76 0.50 5.25 19.91
C ALA A 76 -0.65 4.30 20.23
N ALA A 77 -0.92 4.11 21.51
CA ALA A 77 -2.00 3.26 21.99
C ALA A 77 -2.91 4.04 22.95
N ALA A 78 -4.22 3.93 22.76
CA ALA A 78 -5.18 4.52 23.69
C ALA A 78 -4.96 3.99 25.12
N ASP A 79 -5.17 4.83 26.12
CA ASP A 79 -4.91 4.53 27.53
C ASP A 79 -5.99 3.62 28.18
N ASN A 80 -7.08 3.34 27.47
CA ASN A 80 -8.14 2.42 27.88
C ASN A 80 -7.72 0.93 27.75
N VAL A 81 -6.65 0.54 28.47
CA VAL A 81 -6.00 -0.78 28.35
C VAL A 81 -6.95 -1.97 28.59
N ASN A 82 -8.05 -1.77 29.30
CA ASN A 82 -9.07 -2.78 29.61
C ASN A 82 -10.30 -2.68 28.68
N ALA A 83 -10.16 -2.13 27.49
CA ALA A 83 -11.23 -2.06 26.53
C ALA A 83 -11.88 -3.45 26.32
N PRO A 84 -13.21 -3.60 26.46
CA PRO A 84 -13.87 -4.90 26.60
C PRO A 84 -13.76 -5.80 25.35
N ARG A 85 -13.47 -5.21 24.19
CA ARG A 85 -13.35 -5.93 22.93
C ARG A 85 -11.92 -6.03 22.40
N GLY A 86 -10.94 -5.57 23.21
CA GLY A 86 -9.52 -5.68 22.91
C GLY A 86 -8.99 -4.58 21.99
N VAL A 87 -8.00 -4.94 21.18
CA VAL A 87 -7.23 -4.01 20.35
C VAL A 87 -7.84 -3.89 18.95
N LEU A 88 -7.95 -2.64 18.49
CA LEU A 88 -8.15 -2.27 17.09
C LEU A 88 -6.85 -1.63 16.61
N LEU A 89 -6.11 -2.33 15.75
CA LEU A 89 -4.93 -1.81 15.07
C LEU A 89 -5.36 -1.16 13.77
N PHE A 90 -5.14 0.16 13.67
CA PHE A 90 -5.43 0.92 12.46
C PHE A 90 -4.16 1.18 11.66
N LEU A 91 -4.18 0.84 10.37
CA LEU A 91 -3.08 0.95 9.42
C LEU A 91 -3.36 2.05 8.41
N THR A 92 -2.44 2.98 8.29
CA THR A 92 -2.46 4.03 7.27
C THR A 92 -2.03 3.52 5.90
N GLY A 93 -2.21 4.35 4.89
CA GLY A 93 -1.90 4.03 3.49
C GLY A 93 -0.51 4.45 3.02
N GLY A 94 -0.42 4.72 1.75
CA GLY A 94 0.78 5.07 1.02
C GLY A 94 1.15 3.95 0.03
N PRO A 95 2.18 3.10 0.30
CA PRO A 95 3.06 3.05 1.49
C PRO A 95 3.79 4.35 1.76
N GLY A 96 4.12 4.60 3.02
CA GLY A 96 4.91 5.79 3.38
C GLY A 96 4.24 6.73 4.40
N GLN A 97 2.93 6.58 4.67
CA GLN A 97 2.27 7.35 5.71
C GLN A 97 2.56 6.76 7.09
N PRO A 98 3.00 7.56 8.08
CA PRO A 98 3.11 7.12 9.46
C PRO A 98 1.72 6.96 10.10
N GLY A 99 1.64 6.23 11.21
CA GLY A 99 0.40 6.05 11.95
C GLY A 99 0.18 7.12 13.01
N VAL A 100 1.18 7.37 13.84
CA VAL A 100 1.05 8.21 15.04
C VAL A 100 0.55 9.62 14.77
N PRO A 101 1.02 10.37 13.77
CA PRO A 101 0.51 11.71 13.46
C PRO A 101 -0.97 11.74 13.07
N PHE A 102 -1.53 10.62 12.60
CA PHE A 102 -2.93 10.54 12.18
C PHE A 102 -3.90 10.12 13.30
N VAL A 103 -3.40 9.74 14.47
CA VAL A 103 -4.23 9.35 15.62
C VAL A 103 -5.36 10.34 15.93
N PRO A 104 -5.15 11.67 16.01
CA PRO A 104 -6.22 12.60 16.34
C PRO A 104 -7.37 12.56 15.32
N ARG A 105 -7.02 12.45 14.04
CA ARG A 105 -8.02 12.38 12.95
C ARG A 105 -8.80 11.07 13.01
N ILE A 106 -8.11 9.94 13.13
CA ILE A 106 -8.73 8.62 13.17
C ILE A 106 -9.59 8.47 14.41
N ALA A 107 -9.04 8.77 15.60
CA ALA A 107 -9.77 8.69 16.86
C ALA A 107 -11.07 9.52 16.86
N ASN A 108 -11.04 10.73 16.26
CA ASN A 108 -12.23 11.55 16.13
C ASN A 108 -13.29 10.91 15.21
N ARG A 109 -12.86 10.31 14.09
CA ARG A 109 -13.77 9.74 13.09
C ARG A 109 -14.44 8.45 13.54
N ILE A 110 -13.72 7.62 14.30
CA ILE A 110 -14.25 6.34 14.82
C ILE A 110 -14.58 6.39 16.32
N ALA A 111 -14.71 7.58 16.91
CA ALA A 111 -14.98 7.78 18.32
C ALA A 111 -16.09 6.88 18.93
N PRO A 112 -17.22 6.60 18.24
CA PRO A 112 -18.26 5.72 18.77
C PRO A 112 -17.79 4.31 19.14
N VAL A 113 -16.76 3.77 18.50
CA VAL A 113 -16.24 2.42 18.79
C VAL A 113 -15.11 2.39 19.79
N LEU A 114 -14.46 3.54 20.07
CA LEU A 114 -13.30 3.61 20.97
C LEU A 114 -13.63 3.36 22.44
N LYS A 115 -14.88 3.41 22.85
CA LYS A 115 -15.30 2.96 24.19
C LYS A 115 -15.17 1.44 24.36
N ASP A 116 -15.26 0.69 23.26
CA ASP A 116 -15.26 -0.76 23.24
C ASP A 116 -13.90 -1.34 22.81
N TYR A 117 -13.10 -0.57 22.09
CA TYR A 117 -11.80 -0.97 21.56
C TYR A 117 -10.66 -0.05 22.02
N ARG A 118 -9.50 -0.64 22.24
CA ARG A 118 -8.26 0.07 22.41
C ARG A 118 -7.66 0.37 21.04
N LEU A 119 -7.76 1.62 20.57
CA LEU A 119 -7.10 2.02 19.31
C LEU A 119 -5.59 1.99 19.47
N VAL A 120 -4.91 1.35 18.53
CA VAL A 120 -3.46 1.33 18.40
C VAL A 120 -3.09 1.74 16.98
N MET A 121 -2.12 2.62 16.83
CA MET A 121 -1.51 3.00 15.55
C MET A 121 0.01 2.94 15.67
N ILE A 122 0.66 2.55 14.60
CA ILE A 122 2.11 2.39 14.53
C ILE A 122 2.67 3.19 13.34
N ASP A 123 3.81 3.83 13.54
CA ASP A 123 4.63 4.28 12.42
C ASP A 123 5.31 3.05 11.84
N GLN A 124 4.88 2.61 10.65
CA GLN A 124 5.50 1.47 9.99
C GLN A 124 6.99 1.75 9.70
N ARG A 125 7.79 0.69 9.55
CA ARG A 125 9.22 0.82 9.26
C ARG A 125 9.49 1.79 8.11
N GLY A 126 10.43 2.69 8.27
CA GLY A 126 10.77 3.71 7.28
C GLY A 126 9.87 4.93 7.25
N THR A 127 8.96 5.09 8.26
CA THR A 127 8.09 6.27 8.41
C THR A 127 8.24 6.97 9.75
N GLY A 128 7.47 8.03 9.95
CA GLY A 128 7.37 8.76 11.20
C GLY A 128 8.54 9.69 11.49
N GLN A 129 8.49 10.32 12.65
CA GLN A 129 9.44 11.37 13.01
C GLN A 129 10.88 10.85 13.14
N PHE A 130 11.05 9.63 13.61
CA PHE A 130 12.37 9.05 13.94
C PHE A 130 12.85 8.01 12.94
N GLY A 131 11.95 7.46 12.13
CA GLY A 131 12.26 6.33 11.24
C GLY A 131 12.13 6.65 9.75
N ALA A 132 11.64 7.84 9.37
CA ALA A 132 11.36 8.18 7.97
C ALA A 132 12.62 8.08 7.10
N ILE A 133 12.51 7.34 6.01
CA ILE A 133 13.52 7.32 4.96
C ILE A 133 13.45 8.67 4.24
N ASN A 134 14.48 9.48 4.46
CA ASN A 134 14.57 10.81 3.89
C ASN A 134 15.34 10.80 2.57
N CYS A 135 14.63 10.93 1.46
CA CYS A 135 15.16 11.03 0.10
C CYS A 135 14.81 12.41 -0.48
N PRO A 136 15.56 13.48 -0.18
CA PRO A 136 15.13 14.85 -0.46
C PRO A 136 14.79 15.13 -1.93
N ALA A 137 15.59 14.61 -2.87
CA ALA A 137 15.37 14.83 -4.29
C ALA A 137 14.12 14.10 -4.80
N LEU A 138 13.89 12.87 -4.33
CA LEU A 138 12.68 12.11 -4.69
C LEU A 138 11.45 12.73 -4.03
N GLN A 139 11.53 13.08 -2.72
CA GLN A 139 10.45 13.73 -1.98
C GLN A 139 9.99 15.03 -2.64
N ALA A 140 10.94 15.87 -3.06
CA ALA A 140 10.64 17.11 -3.76
C ALA A 140 10.02 16.90 -5.16
N ALA A 141 10.34 15.78 -5.81
CA ALA A 141 9.86 15.49 -7.15
C ALA A 141 8.43 14.94 -7.16
N VAL A 142 8.08 14.05 -6.22
CA VAL A 142 6.80 13.31 -6.26
C VAL A 142 5.88 13.62 -5.08
N GLY A 143 6.38 14.20 -3.99
CA GLY A 143 5.58 14.42 -2.78
C GLY A 143 5.00 13.11 -2.24
N SER A 144 3.67 12.99 -2.28
CA SER A 144 2.90 11.77 -1.94
C SER A 144 2.16 11.18 -3.14
N SER A 145 2.47 11.60 -4.37
CA SER A 145 1.83 11.08 -5.58
C SER A 145 2.45 9.79 -6.05
N ASP A 146 1.60 8.80 -6.37
CA ASP A 146 1.97 7.55 -7.02
C ASP A 146 2.16 7.73 -8.53
N ILE A 147 1.54 8.76 -9.10
CA ILE A 147 1.41 8.97 -10.55
C ILE A 147 2.45 9.96 -11.08
N THR A 148 2.86 10.94 -10.27
CA THR A 148 3.91 11.89 -10.66
C THR A 148 5.21 11.16 -11.02
N VAL A 149 5.75 11.44 -12.21
CA VAL A 149 6.95 10.79 -12.73
C VAL A 149 8.22 11.37 -12.07
N PRO A 150 8.98 10.56 -11.33
CA PRO A 150 10.23 11.03 -10.74
C PRO A 150 11.34 11.13 -11.79
N PRO A 151 12.24 12.12 -11.69
CA PRO A 151 13.50 12.08 -12.44
C PRO A 151 14.28 10.81 -12.11
N PRO A 152 14.78 10.05 -13.10
CA PRO A 152 15.51 8.78 -12.86
C PRO A 152 16.66 8.92 -11.85
N ARG A 153 17.35 10.07 -11.85
CA ARG A 153 18.45 10.34 -10.92
C ARG A 153 17.96 10.43 -9.47
N SER A 154 16.79 11.05 -9.22
CA SER A 154 16.25 11.16 -7.85
C SER A 154 15.91 9.79 -7.26
N VAL A 155 15.47 8.86 -8.10
CA VAL A 155 15.21 7.46 -7.73
C VAL A 155 16.52 6.75 -7.36
N GLN A 156 17.54 6.88 -8.19
CA GLN A 156 18.86 6.27 -7.94
C GLN A 156 19.54 6.85 -6.70
N ASP A 157 19.47 8.17 -6.51
CA ASP A 157 20.03 8.85 -5.34
C ASP A 157 19.32 8.36 -4.06
N CYS A 158 17.99 8.22 -4.07
CA CYS A 158 17.23 7.65 -2.98
C CYS A 158 17.65 6.22 -2.65
N ALA A 159 17.73 5.37 -3.67
CA ALA A 159 18.17 3.99 -3.48
C ALA A 159 19.60 3.88 -2.92
N ASN A 160 20.50 4.80 -3.28
CA ASN A 160 21.84 4.89 -2.75
C ASN A 160 21.85 5.35 -1.27
N ILE A 161 20.96 6.29 -0.88
CA ILE A 161 20.78 6.73 0.51
C ILE A 161 20.37 5.55 1.39
N ILE A 162 19.42 4.74 0.95
CA ILE A 162 18.94 3.57 1.71
C ILE A 162 20.00 2.45 1.68
N GLY A 163 20.74 2.33 0.60
CA GLY A 163 21.77 1.32 0.40
C GLY A 163 21.21 -0.11 0.29
N PRO A 164 22.01 -1.13 0.66
CA PRO A 164 21.59 -2.55 0.60
C PRO A 164 20.41 -2.88 1.50
N GLY A 165 20.16 -2.07 2.53
CA GLY A 165 19.06 -2.22 3.47
C GLY A 165 17.68 -2.04 2.83
N ARG A 166 17.56 -1.46 1.62
CA ARG A 166 16.29 -1.20 0.93
C ARG A 166 15.39 -2.45 0.78
N ARG A 167 15.98 -3.64 0.76
CA ARG A 167 15.25 -4.92 0.67
C ARG A 167 14.47 -5.31 1.95
N PHE A 168 14.67 -4.61 3.04
CA PHE A 168 14.04 -4.87 4.33
C PHE A 168 12.86 -3.93 4.64
N TYR A 169 12.30 -3.32 3.61
CA TYR A 169 11.14 -2.43 3.70
C TYR A 169 9.96 -2.94 2.89
N SER A 170 9.80 -4.27 2.84
CA SER A 170 8.66 -4.93 2.19
C SER A 170 7.43 -4.99 3.10
N THR A 171 6.27 -5.27 2.50
CA THR A 171 5.06 -5.58 3.26
C THR A 171 5.25 -6.79 4.18
N ALA A 172 6.02 -7.80 3.76
CA ALA A 172 6.30 -8.98 4.59
C ALA A 172 7.07 -8.60 5.87
N ASP A 173 8.00 -7.65 5.79
CA ASP A 173 8.71 -7.13 6.96
C ASP A 173 7.77 -6.35 7.89
N THR A 174 6.88 -5.52 7.34
CA THR A 174 5.85 -4.80 8.11
C THR A 174 4.87 -5.77 8.80
N VAL A 175 4.47 -6.83 8.14
CA VAL A 175 3.63 -7.91 8.72
C VAL A 175 4.32 -8.58 9.91
N ALA A 176 5.62 -8.83 9.82
CA ALA A 176 6.39 -9.38 10.94
C ALA A 176 6.48 -8.38 12.11
N ASP A 177 6.67 -7.10 11.85
CA ASP A 177 6.63 -6.04 12.88
C ASP A 177 5.28 -5.98 13.59
N MET A 178 4.18 -6.13 12.84
CA MET A 178 2.83 -6.14 13.41
C MET A 178 2.62 -7.31 14.37
N ASP A 179 3.16 -8.50 14.08
CA ASP A 179 3.03 -9.62 15.01
C ASP A 179 3.89 -9.41 16.25
N MET A 180 5.05 -8.78 16.13
CA MET A 180 5.83 -8.33 17.29
C MET A 180 5.08 -7.28 18.11
N LEU A 181 4.36 -6.33 17.47
CA LEU A 181 3.50 -5.37 18.16
C LEU A 181 2.38 -6.08 18.94
N ARG A 182 1.68 -7.03 18.30
CA ARG A 182 0.66 -7.85 18.97
C ARG A 182 1.20 -8.55 20.22
N GLN A 183 2.38 -9.16 20.12
CA GLN A 183 3.07 -9.81 21.23
C GLN A 183 3.42 -8.81 22.34
N ALA A 184 3.95 -7.63 21.97
CA ALA A 184 4.30 -6.58 22.92
C ALA A 184 3.06 -5.98 23.65
N LEU A 185 1.90 -6.00 22.99
CA LEU A 185 0.61 -5.61 23.59
C LEU A 185 0.02 -6.72 24.48
N GLY A 186 0.57 -7.94 24.44
CA GLY A 186 0.10 -9.07 25.24
C GLY A 186 -1.26 -9.63 24.80
N VAL A 187 -1.67 -9.42 23.54
CA VAL A 187 -2.99 -9.86 23.04
C VAL A 187 -2.85 -11.04 22.08
N GLN A 188 -3.85 -11.94 22.11
CA GLN A 188 -3.86 -13.09 21.21
C GLN A 188 -4.33 -12.70 19.80
N LYS A 189 -5.36 -11.86 19.72
CA LYS A 189 -5.97 -11.41 18.46
C LYS A 189 -6.20 -9.91 18.47
N MET A 190 -6.22 -9.33 17.28
CA MET A 190 -6.57 -7.94 17.06
C MET A 190 -7.65 -7.83 15.98
N VAL A 191 -8.46 -6.78 16.04
CA VAL A 191 -9.11 -6.25 14.84
C VAL A 191 -8.03 -5.52 14.06
N VAL A 192 -7.93 -5.79 12.76
CA VAL A 192 -7.01 -5.08 11.87
C VAL A 192 -7.84 -4.28 10.88
N ASP A 193 -7.64 -2.96 10.89
CA ASP A 193 -8.36 -1.99 10.09
C ASP A 193 -7.35 -1.27 9.20
N GLY A 194 -7.42 -1.49 7.91
CA GLY A 194 -6.52 -0.89 6.94
C GLY A 194 -7.23 0.06 5.99
N VAL A 195 -6.53 1.14 5.61
CA VAL A 195 -6.99 2.08 4.58
C VAL A 195 -5.97 2.12 3.45
N SER A 196 -6.42 2.04 2.18
CA SER A 196 -5.53 2.13 1.01
C SER A 196 -4.46 1.03 1.04
N TYR A 197 -3.18 1.34 0.87
CA TYR A 197 -2.10 0.37 1.07
C TYR A 197 -2.17 -0.35 2.44
N GLY A 198 -2.74 0.28 3.47
CA GLY A 198 -2.98 -0.40 4.75
C GLY A 198 -3.88 -1.63 4.65
N THR A 199 -4.76 -1.71 3.63
CA THR A 199 -5.56 -2.92 3.36
C THR A 199 -4.69 -4.05 2.87
N PHE A 200 -3.76 -3.78 1.95
CA PHE A 200 -2.78 -4.75 1.46
C PHE A 200 -1.95 -5.35 2.61
N VAL A 201 -1.50 -4.50 3.54
CA VAL A 201 -0.81 -4.96 4.76
C VAL A 201 -1.72 -5.80 5.64
N ALA A 202 -2.98 -5.38 5.86
CA ALA A 202 -3.94 -6.08 6.70
C ALA A 202 -4.28 -7.48 6.15
N GLU A 203 -4.46 -7.59 4.84
CA GLU A 203 -4.72 -8.82 4.11
C GLU A 203 -3.53 -9.79 4.21
N HIS A 204 -2.31 -9.30 3.97
CA HIS A 204 -1.09 -10.09 4.11
C HIS A 204 -0.85 -10.54 5.56
N TYR A 205 -1.17 -9.69 6.55
CA TYR A 205 -1.14 -10.08 7.95
C TYR A 205 -2.14 -11.20 8.25
N ALA A 206 -3.35 -11.09 7.73
CA ALA A 206 -4.38 -12.12 7.92
C ALA A 206 -4.02 -13.44 7.24
N LEU A 207 -3.40 -13.41 6.05
CA LEU A 207 -2.90 -14.59 5.35
C LEU A 207 -1.75 -15.27 6.11
N ALA A 208 -0.81 -14.49 6.62
CA ALA A 208 0.33 -15.02 7.37
C ALA A 208 -0.04 -15.48 8.79
N ASN A 209 -0.98 -14.79 9.44
CA ASN A 209 -1.32 -14.96 10.86
C ASN A 209 -2.84 -15.08 11.10
N PRO A 210 -3.54 -16.01 10.45
CA PRO A 210 -5.01 -16.07 10.51
C PRO A 210 -5.55 -16.29 11.94
N ALA A 211 -4.78 -16.94 12.80
CA ALA A 211 -5.14 -17.15 14.20
C ALA A 211 -5.07 -15.88 15.05
N HIS A 212 -4.41 -14.83 14.59
CA HIS A 212 -4.18 -13.58 15.32
C HIS A 212 -5.14 -12.45 14.92
N VAL A 213 -6.01 -12.69 13.95
CA VAL A 213 -7.01 -11.71 13.48
C VAL A 213 -8.39 -12.11 14.00
N SER A 214 -9.10 -11.16 14.62
CA SER A 214 -10.48 -11.35 15.07
C SER A 214 -11.50 -10.85 14.04
N LYS A 215 -11.21 -9.72 13.40
CA LYS A 215 -11.98 -9.11 12.31
C LYS A 215 -11.03 -8.33 11.40
N LEU A 216 -11.41 -8.20 10.12
CA LEU A 216 -10.78 -7.30 9.16
C LEU A 216 -11.73 -6.16 8.80
N VAL A 217 -11.17 -4.96 8.68
CA VAL A 217 -11.82 -3.82 8.03
C VAL A 217 -10.89 -3.36 6.92
N LEU A 218 -11.40 -3.32 5.70
CA LEU A 218 -10.64 -2.97 4.50
C LEU A 218 -11.35 -1.78 3.82
N ASP A 219 -10.76 -0.62 3.92
CA ASP A 219 -11.31 0.62 3.39
C ASP A 219 -10.49 1.09 2.19
N SER A 220 -11.15 1.20 1.02
CA SER A 220 -10.45 1.62 -0.21
C SER A 220 -9.33 0.63 -0.55
N VAL A 221 -9.73 -0.55 -1.02
CA VAL A 221 -8.91 -1.76 -1.07
C VAL A 221 -7.86 -1.73 -2.17
N ALA A 222 -6.60 -2.01 -1.80
CA ALA A 222 -5.56 -2.53 -2.69
C ALA A 222 -5.50 -4.06 -2.48
N PRO A 223 -5.92 -4.88 -3.46
CA PRO A 223 -6.14 -6.31 -3.25
C PRO A 223 -4.83 -7.06 -2.98
N HIS A 224 -4.89 -8.10 -2.13
CA HIS A 224 -3.71 -8.88 -1.71
C HIS A 224 -3.01 -9.62 -2.85
N ALA A 225 -3.68 -9.83 -3.97
CA ALA A 225 -3.14 -10.47 -5.15
C ALA A 225 -3.65 -9.79 -6.41
N ASP A 226 -2.79 -9.68 -7.41
CA ASP A 226 -3.17 -9.27 -8.77
C ASP A 226 -3.22 -10.52 -9.68
N PRO A 227 -4.42 -11.08 -9.93
CA PRO A 227 -4.56 -12.29 -10.74
C PRO A 227 -4.09 -12.13 -12.18
N GLY A 228 -4.08 -10.91 -12.68
CA GLY A 228 -3.73 -10.60 -14.06
C GLY A 228 -2.34 -10.02 -14.26
N HIS A 229 -1.61 -9.71 -13.20
CA HIS A 229 -0.38 -8.92 -13.23
C HIS A 229 -0.52 -7.65 -14.09
N THR A 230 -1.74 -7.08 -14.11
CA THR A 230 -2.11 -5.97 -14.98
C THR A 230 -2.05 -4.62 -14.29
N ASP A 231 -2.02 -4.62 -12.96
CA ASP A 231 -2.07 -3.39 -12.17
C ASP A 231 -0.74 -2.64 -12.15
N ALA A 232 0.33 -3.29 -12.60
CA ALA A 232 1.61 -2.63 -12.85
C ALA A 232 1.56 -1.43 -13.82
N PHE A 233 0.51 -1.34 -14.63
CA PHE A 233 0.20 -0.18 -15.48
C PHE A 233 -0.93 0.67 -14.91
N TYR A 234 -1.41 0.38 -13.71
CA TYR A 234 -2.55 1.03 -13.09
C TYR A 234 -3.80 1.06 -14.01
N LEU A 235 -4.00 0.00 -14.79
CA LEU A 235 -5.05 -0.07 -15.83
C LEU A 235 -6.46 0.03 -15.23
N VAL A 236 -6.67 -0.49 -14.03
CA VAL A 236 -7.97 -0.42 -13.36
C VAL A 236 -8.30 1.03 -13.02
N GLY A 237 -7.34 1.81 -12.52
CA GLY A 237 -7.48 3.25 -12.27
C GLY A 237 -7.76 4.03 -13.56
N LEU A 238 -6.95 3.82 -14.59
CA LEU A 238 -7.14 4.49 -15.89
C LEU A 238 -8.55 4.26 -16.46
N ARG A 239 -9.04 3.01 -16.44
CA ARG A 239 -10.38 2.67 -16.92
C ARG A 239 -11.51 3.25 -16.06
N ALA A 240 -11.30 3.36 -14.75
CA ALA A 240 -12.30 3.90 -13.82
C ALA A 240 -12.61 5.37 -14.12
N VAL A 241 -11.62 6.15 -14.62
CA VAL A 241 -11.77 7.59 -14.91
C VAL A 241 -13.00 7.88 -15.76
N GLY A 242 -13.25 7.11 -16.82
CA GLY A 242 -14.38 7.36 -17.70
C GLY A 242 -15.73 7.29 -17.00
N SER A 243 -15.93 6.30 -16.13
CA SER A 243 -17.17 6.14 -15.35
C SER A 243 -17.29 7.19 -14.25
N VAL A 244 -16.21 7.48 -13.54
CA VAL A 244 -16.17 8.48 -12.45
C VAL A 244 -16.49 9.87 -12.98
N LEU A 245 -15.88 10.28 -14.09
CA LEU A 245 -16.14 11.58 -14.73
C LEU A 245 -17.60 11.71 -15.19
N ARG A 246 -18.16 10.67 -15.80
CA ARG A 246 -19.57 10.68 -16.22
C ARG A 246 -20.53 10.73 -15.03
N ALA A 247 -20.25 9.96 -13.97
CA ALA A 247 -21.05 9.99 -12.75
C ALA A 247 -21.03 11.38 -12.09
N ALA A 248 -19.86 12.02 -12.05
CA ALA A 248 -19.73 13.37 -11.53
C ALA A 248 -20.46 14.42 -12.41
N CYS A 249 -20.42 14.25 -13.74
CA CYS A 249 -21.16 15.09 -14.69
C CYS A 249 -22.67 14.98 -14.51
N GLN A 250 -23.20 13.79 -14.25
CA GLN A 250 -24.64 13.56 -14.06
C GLN A 250 -25.24 14.35 -12.89
N VAL A 251 -24.47 14.57 -11.84
CA VAL A 251 -24.92 15.33 -10.65
C VAL A 251 -24.53 16.80 -10.70
N LYS A 252 -23.72 17.21 -11.70
CA LYS A 252 -23.29 18.59 -11.88
C LYS A 252 -24.33 19.36 -12.71
N PRO A 253 -24.82 20.53 -12.22
CA PRO A 253 -25.67 21.39 -13.03
C PRO A 253 -24.99 21.80 -14.34
N ALA A 254 -25.76 21.77 -15.43
CA ALA A 254 -25.33 22.21 -16.76
C ALA A 254 -24.18 21.39 -17.41
N CYS A 255 -23.91 20.16 -16.97
CA CYS A 255 -22.95 19.29 -17.62
C CYS A 255 -23.65 18.58 -18.82
N ALA A 256 -23.57 19.17 -20.00
CA ALA A 256 -24.21 18.67 -21.23
C ALA A 256 -23.19 18.08 -22.22
N PHE A 257 -22.03 17.62 -21.76
CA PHE A 257 -20.94 17.04 -22.54
C PHE A 257 -20.43 15.75 -21.90
N ASP A 258 -19.59 14.98 -22.60
CA ASP A 258 -18.94 13.79 -22.03
C ASP A 258 -17.50 14.13 -21.60
N PRO A 259 -17.22 14.32 -20.29
CA PRO A 259 -15.90 14.70 -19.83
C PRO A 259 -14.84 13.61 -20.05
N ALA A 260 -15.25 12.35 -20.14
CA ALA A 260 -14.33 11.26 -20.50
C ALA A 260 -13.86 11.38 -21.96
N SER A 261 -14.75 11.78 -22.87
CA SER A 261 -14.37 12.08 -24.24
C SER A 261 -13.48 13.30 -24.37
N ASP A 262 -13.62 14.28 -23.47
CA ASP A 262 -12.74 15.44 -23.42
C ASP A 262 -11.32 15.06 -23.01
N VAL A 263 -11.15 14.21 -21.97
CA VAL A 263 -9.84 13.63 -21.62
C VAL A 263 -9.23 12.88 -22.80
N ALA A 264 -10.01 11.99 -23.43
CA ALA A 264 -9.54 11.21 -24.56
C ALA A 264 -9.14 12.08 -25.76
N TRP A 265 -9.80 13.21 -25.96
CA TRP A 265 -9.43 14.19 -26.99
C TRP A 265 -8.13 14.91 -26.63
N LEU A 266 -8.02 15.42 -25.41
CA LEU A 266 -6.82 16.12 -24.92
C LEU A 266 -5.58 15.26 -25.05
N VAL A 267 -5.62 14.01 -24.56
CA VAL A 267 -4.49 13.07 -24.64
C VAL A 267 -4.07 12.83 -26.11
N ARG A 268 -5.03 12.59 -27.02
CA ARG A 268 -4.74 12.37 -28.44
C ARG A 268 -4.21 13.61 -29.16
N HIS A 269 -4.43 14.81 -28.64
CA HIS A 269 -3.96 16.07 -29.23
C HIS A 269 -2.76 16.68 -28.53
N GLY A 270 -1.98 15.86 -27.81
CA GLY A 270 -0.70 16.23 -27.22
C GLY A 270 -0.76 16.69 -25.76
N GLY A 271 -1.91 16.53 -25.10
CA GLY A 271 -2.02 16.72 -23.66
C GLY A 271 -1.22 15.65 -22.91
N ASP A 272 -0.60 16.04 -21.79
CA ASP A 272 0.13 15.11 -20.91
C ASP A 272 -0.85 14.22 -20.13
N GLY A 273 -1.05 12.99 -20.62
CA GLY A 273 -1.99 12.03 -20.03
C GLY A 273 -1.65 11.67 -18.58
N VAL A 274 -0.36 11.58 -18.23
CA VAL A 274 0.08 11.26 -16.86
C VAL A 274 -0.29 12.42 -15.93
N ARG A 275 -0.01 13.66 -16.31
CA ARG A 275 -0.36 14.83 -15.50
C ARG A 275 -1.88 15.02 -15.34
N ILE A 276 -2.63 14.73 -16.41
CA ILE A 276 -4.11 14.77 -16.34
C ILE A 276 -4.60 13.66 -15.40
N PHE A 277 -4.03 12.47 -15.45
CA PHE A 277 -4.43 11.36 -14.59
C PHE A 277 -4.07 11.65 -13.13
N ASP A 278 -2.84 12.12 -12.85
CA ASP A 278 -2.40 12.55 -11.52
C ASP A 278 -3.33 13.61 -10.92
N MET A 279 -3.70 14.61 -11.72
CA MET A 279 -4.67 15.62 -11.33
C MET A 279 -6.02 15.01 -10.96
N LEU A 280 -6.54 14.09 -11.76
CA LEU A 280 -7.83 13.45 -11.49
C LEU A 280 -7.79 12.62 -10.22
N VAL A 281 -6.76 11.80 -10.02
CA VAL A 281 -6.58 11.00 -8.79
C VAL A 281 -6.46 11.90 -7.58
N THR A 282 -5.65 12.95 -7.65
CA THR A 282 -5.40 13.86 -6.53
C THR A 282 -6.68 14.61 -6.12
N TYR A 283 -7.42 15.16 -7.06
CA TYR A 283 -8.61 15.95 -6.73
C TYR A 283 -9.81 15.11 -6.36
N GLU A 284 -9.97 13.92 -6.93
CA GLU A 284 -11.00 12.98 -6.49
C GLU A 284 -10.66 12.37 -5.12
N PHE A 285 -9.37 12.12 -4.86
CA PHE A 285 -8.86 11.64 -3.58
C PHE A 285 -9.13 12.62 -2.43
N ILE A 286 -9.07 13.91 -2.67
CA ILE A 286 -9.19 14.93 -1.62
C ILE A 286 -10.63 15.10 -1.13
N ASP A 287 -11.64 14.61 -1.78
CA ASP A 287 -13.07 14.78 -1.48
C ASP A 287 -13.79 15.55 -2.61
N PRO A 288 -14.78 14.97 -3.26
CA PRO A 288 -15.56 15.67 -4.28
C PRO A 288 -16.31 16.88 -3.71
N THR A 289 -16.43 16.98 -2.39
CA THR A 289 -17.02 18.13 -1.67
C THR A 289 -15.98 19.03 -1.01
N TYR A 290 -14.69 18.68 -1.09
CA TYR A 290 -13.63 19.46 -0.47
C TYR A 290 -13.60 20.88 -1.06
N ARG A 291 -13.90 21.82 -0.23
CA ARG A 291 -13.69 23.23 -0.50
C ARG A 291 -12.36 23.63 0.12
N ASN A 292 -11.38 23.90 -0.71
CA ASN A 292 -10.12 24.46 -0.23
C ASN A 292 -10.41 25.71 0.64
N PRO A 293 -9.96 25.77 1.90
CA PRO A 293 -10.15 26.95 2.74
C PRO A 293 -9.42 28.20 2.20
N ASN A 294 -8.50 28.01 1.24
CA ASN A 294 -7.84 29.10 0.54
C ASN A 294 -8.39 29.23 -0.90
N PRO A 295 -9.38 30.11 -1.16
CA PRO A 295 -9.99 30.28 -2.47
C PRO A 295 -9.03 30.82 -3.56
N ALA A 296 -7.81 31.26 -3.18
CA ALA A 296 -6.76 31.66 -4.12
C ALA A 296 -5.92 30.47 -4.62
N ARG A 297 -6.09 29.27 -4.01
CA ARG A 297 -5.29 28.09 -4.30
C ARG A 297 -6.14 26.91 -4.76
N VAL A 298 -7.06 27.08 -5.74
CA VAL A 298 -7.60 25.95 -6.52
C VAL A 298 -8.55 24.92 -5.91
N PRO A 299 -9.11 23.98 -6.70
CA PRO A 299 -10.47 24.06 -7.20
C PRO A 299 -11.47 23.90 -6.07
N ARG A 300 -12.64 24.45 -6.31
CA ARG A 300 -13.76 24.41 -5.35
C ARG A 300 -14.47 23.06 -5.29
N GLY A 301 -13.98 22.06 -6.04
CA GLY A 301 -14.50 20.71 -6.09
C GLY A 301 -14.24 20.02 -7.43
N PHE A 302 -14.49 18.72 -7.51
CA PHE A 302 -14.28 17.91 -8.73
C PHE A 302 -15.07 18.44 -9.94
N GLY A 303 -16.18 19.16 -9.70
CA GLY A 303 -16.93 19.84 -10.76
C GLY A 303 -16.12 20.90 -11.53
N ASP A 304 -15.19 21.57 -10.86
CA ASP A 304 -14.30 22.54 -11.51
C ASP A 304 -13.26 21.86 -12.40
N VAL A 305 -12.83 20.65 -12.03
CA VAL A 305 -11.94 19.79 -12.85
C VAL A 305 -12.62 19.44 -14.17
N ILE A 306 -13.91 19.04 -14.12
CA ILE A 306 -14.70 18.73 -15.32
C ILE A 306 -14.82 19.94 -16.24
N ASP A 307 -15.09 21.13 -15.70
CA ASP A 307 -15.17 22.37 -16.47
C ASP A 307 -13.84 22.75 -17.10
N ALA A 308 -12.73 22.56 -16.36
CA ALA A 308 -11.38 22.85 -16.84
C ALA A 308 -10.99 21.93 -18.02
N LEU A 309 -11.33 20.64 -17.93
CA LEU A 309 -11.11 19.67 -19.02
C LEU A 309 -11.88 20.05 -20.27
N HIS A 310 -13.16 20.42 -20.12
CA HIS A 310 -14.00 20.85 -21.23
C HIS A 310 -13.52 22.14 -21.87
N ALA A 311 -13.19 23.16 -21.05
CA ALA A 311 -12.64 24.42 -21.54
C ALA A 311 -11.31 24.21 -22.29
N ALA A 312 -10.42 23.37 -21.78
CA ALA A 312 -9.16 23.04 -22.45
C ALA A 312 -9.39 22.38 -23.81
N ARG A 313 -10.34 21.45 -23.92
CA ARG A 313 -10.75 20.86 -25.21
C ARG A 313 -11.24 21.92 -26.22
N LEU A 314 -11.88 22.96 -25.73
CA LEU A 314 -12.36 24.09 -26.55
C LEU A 314 -11.29 25.15 -26.84
N GLY A 315 -10.01 24.89 -26.50
CA GLY A 315 -8.88 25.80 -26.75
C GLY A 315 -8.63 26.81 -25.64
N GLN A 316 -9.17 26.60 -24.45
CA GLN A 316 -8.99 27.45 -23.25
C GLN A 316 -8.31 26.66 -22.13
N PRO A 317 -7.00 26.31 -22.25
CA PRO A 317 -6.33 25.41 -21.31
C PRO A 317 -5.91 26.04 -19.98
N ALA A 318 -5.94 27.36 -19.85
CA ALA A 318 -5.33 28.08 -18.72
C ALA A 318 -5.78 27.58 -17.33
N HIS A 319 -7.07 27.20 -17.20
CA HIS A 319 -7.57 26.67 -15.93
C HIS A 319 -7.05 25.23 -15.66
N LEU A 320 -7.03 24.36 -16.67
CA LEU A 320 -6.45 23.03 -16.56
C LEU A 320 -4.96 23.09 -16.20
N ASP A 321 -4.22 23.99 -16.84
CA ASP A 321 -2.79 24.19 -16.56
C ASP A 321 -2.56 24.64 -15.10
N GLN A 322 -3.42 25.51 -14.57
CA GLN A 322 -3.36 25.92 -13.15
C GLN A 322 -3.63 24.75 -12.20
N LEU A 323 -4.61 23.87 -12.51
CA LEU A 323 -4.90 22.69 -11.72
C LEU A 323 -3.70 21.74 -11.69
N ILE A 324 -3.12 21.49 -12.86
CA ILE A 324 -1.93 20.61 -13.00
C ILE A 324 -0.71 21.22 -12.30
N GLN A 325 -0.50 22.52 -12.38
CA GLN A 325 0.60 23.21 -11.66
C GLN A 325 0.44 23.10 -10.15
N GLY A 326 -0.79 23.20 -9.65
CA GLY A 326 -1.12 23.10 -8.22
C GLY A 326 -0.79 21.76 -7.58
N LEU A 327 -0.62 20.69 -8.35
CA LEU A 327 -0.23 19.37 -7.83
C LEU A 327 1.12 19.38 -7.12
N ASN A 328 2.03 20.23 -7.52
CA ASN A 328 3.38 20.31 -6.98
C ASN A 328 3.55 21.33 -5.85
N GLU A 329 2.48 22.07 -5.49
CA GLU A 329 2.52 23.08 -4.45
C GLU A 329 2.22 22.48 -3.07
N GLY A 330 3.24 22.31 -2.24
CA GLY A 330 3.09 21.93 -0.83
C GLY A 330 3.26 20.43 -0.56
N GLY A 331 4.28 19.81 -1.14
CA GLY A 331 4.63 18.42 -0.89
C GLY A 331 4.76 18.11 0.61
N ASP A 332 4.28 16.92 0.99
CA ASP A 332 4.38 16.42 2.35
C ASP A 332 5.85 16.30 2.80
N SER A 333 6.10 16.62 4.07
CA SER A 333 7.42 16.35 4.65
C SER A 333 7.67 14.85 4.77
N PRO A 334 8.93 14.38 4.79
CA PRO A 334 9.24 12.95 4.98
C PRO A 334 8.64 12.35 6.27
N SER A 335 8.37 13.17 7.28
CA SER A 335 7.71 12.74 8.53
C SER A 335 6.19 12.60 8.39
N GLN A 336 5.57 13.12 7.34
CA GLN A 336 4.16 12.98 7.02
C GLN A 336 3.91 11.93 5.93
N PHE A 337 4.84 11.84 4.97
CA PHE A 337 4.86 10.81 3.93
C PHE A 337 6.30 10.59 3.48
N SER A 338 6.81 9.37 3.59
CA SER A 338 8.16 9.02 3.15
C SER A 338 8.15 8.50 1.72
N ALA A 339 8.50 9.34 0.75
CA ALA A 339 8.67 8.91 -0.66
C ALA A 339 9.78 7.87 -0.80
N GLY A 340 10.75 7.85 0.10
CA GLY A 340 11.81 6.83 0.14
C GLY A 340 11.29 5.46 0.52
N LEU A 341 10.45 5.36 1.56
CA LEU A 341 9.78 4.11 1.89
C LEU A 341 8.83 3.69 0.78
N HIS A 342 8.04 4.62 0.26
CA HIS A 342 7.10 4.37 -0.82
C HIS A 342 7.79 3.65 -1.99
N ALA A 343 8.87 4.21 -2.52
CA ALA A 343 9.64 3.60 -3.60
C ALA A 343 10.24 2.23 -3.19
N ALA A 344 10.82 2.11 -1.98
CA ALA A 344 11.43 0.87 -1.54
C ALA A 344 10.42 -0.28 -1.43
N THR A 345 9.24 0.00 -0.87
CA THR A 345 8.17 -0.98 -0.70
C THR A 345 7.57 -1.38 -2.04
N LEU A 346 7.12 -0.43 -2.86
CA LEU A 346 6.49 -0.72 -4.15
C LEU A 346 7.42 -1.52 -5.07
N CYS A 347 8.71 -1.11 -5.17
CA CYS A 347 9.64 -1.79 -6.06
C CYS A 347 10.10 -3.17 -5.56
N THR A 348 9.80 -3.51 -4.30
CA THR A 348 10.05 -4.83 -3.72
C THR A 348 8.81 -5.73 -3.83
N ASP A 349 7.62 -5.19 -3.57
CA ASP A 349 6.38 -5.97 -3.46
C ASP A 349 5.67 -6.15 -4.80
N MET A 350 5.63 -5.10 -5.64
CA MET A 350 4.87 -5.13 -6.88
C MET A 350 5.54 -5.93 -7.99
N ARG A 351 4.72 -6.36 -8.95
CA ARG A 351 5.15 -6.98 -10.20
C ARG A 351 4.90 -6.02 -11.35
N PHE A 352 5.86 -5.96 -12.26
CA PHE A 352 5.89 -5.01 -13.38
C PHE A 352 5.94 -5.77 -14.71
N PRO A 353 5.79 -5.09 -15.86
CA PRO A 353 5.90 -5.75 -17.17
C PRO A 353 7.18 -6.54 -17.40
N TRP A 354 8.26 -6.21 -16.68
CA TRP A 354 9.50 -6.97 -16.67
C TRP A 354 9.57 -8.04 -15.57
N GLY A 355 8.53 -8.23 -14.78
CA GLY A 355 8.48 -9.14 -13.63
C GLY A 355 8.70 -8.42 -12.31
N SER A 356 9.85 -8.57 -11.66
CA SER A 356 10.11 -8.03 -10.33
C SER A 356 11.36 -7.18 -10.26
N GLY A 357 11.65 -6.63 -9.08
CA GLY A 357 12.89 -5.91 -8.77
C GLY A 357 14.16 -6.72 -8.95
N ALA A 358 14.08 -8.06 -9.06
CA ALA A 358 15.23 -8.93 -9.35
C ALA A 358 15.69 -8.92 -10.82
N VAL A 359 14.88 -8.37 -11.73
CA VAL A 359 15.27 -8.24 -13.14
C VAL A 359 16.30 -7.10 -13.28
N PRO A 360 17.42 -7.35 -13.96
CA PRO A 360 18.45 -6.31 -14.20
C PRO A 360 17.87 -5.07 -14.89
N VAL A 361 18.24 -3.88 -14.43
CA VAL A 361 17.71 -2.60 -14.94
C VAL A 361 17.79 -2.48 -16.48
N PRO A 362 18.89 -2.87 -17.17
CA PRO A 362 18.94 -2.77 -18.63
C PRO A 362 17.90 -3.63 -19.38
N GLN A 363 17.33 -4.65 -18.73
CA GLN A 363 16.34 -5.54 -19.35
C GLN A 363 14.91 -5.03 -19.16
N ARG A 364 14.67 -4.08 -18.26
CA ARG A 364 13.34 -3.61 -17.91
C ARG A 364 12.68 -2.77 -19.00
N MET A 365 13.42 -1.79 -19.56
CA MET A 365 12.91 -0.93 -20.62
C MET A 365 12.48 -1.72 -21.88
N PRO A 366 13.26 -2.66 -22.41
CA PRO A 366 12.79 -3.49 -23.53
C PRO A 366 11.51 -4.28 -23.21
N ALA A 367 11.40 -4.82 -22.00
CA ALA A 367 10.19 -5.54 -21.57
C ALA A 367 8.98 -4.60 -21.45
N LEU A 368 9.16 -3.40 -20.89
CA LEU A 368 8.12 -2.37 -20.81
C LEU A 368 7.62 -2.00 -22.21
N VAL A 369 8.51 -1.72 -23.15
CA VAL A 369 8.13 -1.37 -24.54
C VAL A 369 7.31 -2.48 -25.19
N MET A 370 7.74 -3.75 -25.03
CA MET A 370 6.99 -4.89 -25.58
C MET A 370 5.61 -5.08 -24.93
N ALA A 371 5.49 -4.84 -23.63
CA ALA A 371 4.22 -4.95 -22.92
C ALA A 371 3.28 -3.81 -23.31
N THR A 372 3.79 -2.57 -23.37
CA THR A 372 3.03 -1.38 -23.77
C THR A 372 2.45 -1.53 -25.19
N ALA A 373 3.24 -2.08 -26.13
CA ALA A 373 2.78 -2.33 -27.51
C ALA A 373 1.62 -3.34 -27.62
N LYS A 374 1.37 -4.14 -26.56
CA LYS A 374 0.26 -5.10 -26.53
C LYS A 374 -1.01 -4.53 -25.89
N LEU A 375 -0.96 -3.36 -25.29
CA LEU A 375 -2.12 -2.75 -24.68
C LEU A 375 -3.13 -2.34 -25.75
N ALA A 376 -4.34 -2.88 -25.64
CA ALA A 376 -5.44 -2.47 -26.50
C ALA A 376 -6.01 -1.12 -26.04
N ALA A 377 -6.51 -0.32 -26.97
CA ALA A 377 -7.03 1.01 -26.68
C ALA A 377 -8.14 1.02 -25.62
N ASN A 378 -8.98 -0.01 -25.57
CA ASN A 378 -10.07 -0.12 -24.58
C ASN A 378 -9.56 -0.48 -23.17
N GLN A 379 -8.31 -0.94 -23.01
CA GLN A 379 -7.71 -1.22 -21.72
C GLN A 379 -7.21 0.04 -21.01
N VAL A 380 -6.96 1.09 -21.75
CA VAL A 380 -6.39 2.35 -21.25
C VAL A 380 -7.31 3.56 -21.42
N TRP A 381 -8.43 3.41 -22.16
CA TRP A 381 -9.35 4.52 -22.40
C TRP A 381 -9.91 5.12 -21.10
N PRO A 382 -9.99 6.44 -20.94
CA PRO A 382 -9.85 7.53 -21.92
C PRO A 382 -8.42 7.98 -22.23
N PHE A 383 -7.42 7.35 -21.66
CA PHE A 383 -6.00 7.59 -21.90
C PHE A 383 -5.45 6.74 -23.06
N ASP A 384 -4.14 6.66 -23.15
CA ASP A 384 -3.41 5.86 -24.12
C ASP A 384 -2.36 4.95 -23.43
N ALA A 385 -1.77 4.05 -24.21
CA ALA A 385 -0.76 3.13 -23.71
C ALA A 385 0.52 3.84 -23.22
N LYS A 386 0.80 5.04 -23.73
CA LYS A 386 1.92 5.85 -23.27
C LYS A 386 1.68 6.35 -21.84
N THR A 387 0.48 6.83 -21.54
CA THR A 387 0.09 7.24 -20.20
C THR A 387 0.29 6.11 -19.19
N ALA A 388 -0.15 4.88 -19.53
CA ALA A 388 0.01 3.70 -18.68
C ALA A 388 1.48 3.30 -18.46
N ALA A 389 2.34 3.48 -19.47
CA ALA A 389 3.75 3.12 -19.38
C ALA A 389 4.62 4.18 -18.70
N ASP A 390 4.21 5.43 -18.75
CA ASP A 390 4.98 6.57 -18.26
C ASP A 390 4.54 7.06 -16.87
N ASP A 391 3.60 6.38 -16.20
CA ASP A 391 3.18 6.78 -14.86
C ASP A 391 4.26 6.58 -13.79
N GLY A 392 4.08 7.21 -12.63
CA GLY A 392 5.05 7.20 -11.54
C GLY A 392 5.34 5.83 -10.97
N PHE A 393 4.34 4.94 -10.89
CA PHE A 393 4.54 3.55 -10.45
C PHE A 393 5.57 2.82 -11.30
N VAL A 394 5.36 2.85 -12.61
CA VAL A 394 6.24 2.19 -13.58
C VAL A 394 7.62 2.83 -13.58
N GLN A 395 7.68 4.16 -13.69
CA GLN A 395 8.93 4.89 -13.88
C GLN A 395 9.84 4.89 -12.65
N THR A 396 9.27 4.89 -11.44
CA THR A 396 10.02 4.74 -10.19
C THR A 396 10.74 3.39 -10.17
N CYS A 397 10.03 2.30 -10.40
CA CYS A 397 10.61 0.97 -10.28
C CYS A 397 11.42 0.54 -11.51
N LEU A 398 11.19 1.14 -12.66
CA LEU A 398 12.03 0.95 -13.85
C LEU A 398 13.51 1.28 -13.56
N ASN A 399 13.75 2.33 -12.78
CA ASN A 399 15.07 2.84 -12.45
C ASN A 399 15.57 2.42 -11.06
N TRP A 400 14.77 1.69 -10.27
CA TRP A 400 15.16 1.20 -8.95
C TRP A 400 16.24 0.12 -9.08
N PRO A 401 17.31 0.14 -8.28
CA PRO A 401 18.35 -0.88 -8.34
C PRO A 401 17.81 -2.28 -8.07
N LEU A 402 18.53 -3.29 -8.55
CA LEU A 402 18.21 -4.70 -8.34
C LEU A 402 17.95 -4.98 -6.87
N THR A 403 16.77 -5.51 -6.59
CA THR A 403 16.30 -5.83 -5.25
C THR A 403 15.56 -7.18 -5.29
N PRO A 404 15.87 -8.13 -4.39
CA PRO A 404 15.10 -9.37 -4.29
C PRO A 404 13.62 -9.05 -4.07
N PRO A 405 12.68 -9.71 -4.78
CA PRO A 405 11.27 -9.48 -4.58
C PRO A 405 10.82 -10.05 -3.23
N ALA A 406 9.84 -9.40 -2.62
CA ALA A 406 9.11 -9.98 -1.49
C ALA A 406 8.33 -11.23 -1.94
N PRO A 407 8.01 -12.16 -1.01
CA PRO A 407 7.06 -13.23 -1.27
C PRO A 407 5.73 -12.66 -1.76
N GLU A 408 5.20 -13.22 -2.82
CA GLU A 408 3.93 -12.82 -3.41
C GLU A 408 2.81 -13.75 -2.96
N ALA A 409 1.63 -13.20 -2.65
CA ALA A 409 0.45 -14.03 -2.44
C ALA A 409 0.05 -14.70 -3.76
N SER A 410 -0.40 -15.95 -3.68
CA SER A 410 -0.90 -16.63 -4.88
C SER A 410 -2.12 -15.87 -5.41
N PRO A 411 -2.24 -15.62 -6.73
CA PRO A 411 -3.42 -15.01 -7.33
C PRO A 411 -4.74 -15.77 -7.07
N THR A 412 -4.64 -17.03 -6.64
CA THR A 412 -5.79 -17.86 -6.27
C THR A 412 -5.98 -17.99 -4.76
N SER A 413 -5.15 -17.33 -3.94
CA SER A 413 -5.33 -17.34 -2.49
C SER A 413 -6.66 -16.70 -2.13
N LYS A 414 -7.29 -17.27 -1.10
CA LYS A 414 -8.46 -16.64 -0.47
C LYS A 414 -8.04 -16.11 0.88
N LEU A 415 -8.62 -15.00 1.26
CA LEU A 415 -8.50 -14.54 2.64
C LEU A 415 -9.03 -15.62 3.61
N PRO A 416 -8.49 -15.70 4.83
CA PRO A 416 -8.98 -16.63 5.83
C PRO A 416 -10.44 -16.33 6.17
N ALA A 417 -11.16 -17.34 6.70
CA ALA A 417 -12.55 -17.19 7.12
C ALA A 417 -12.65 -16.36 8.41
N VAL A 418 -12.30 -15.09 8.29
CA VAL A 418 -12.39 -14.05 9.34
C VAL A 418 -13.50 -13.08 8.92
N PRO A 419 -14.38 -12.65 9.84
CA PRO A 419 -15.37 -11.62 9.51
C PRO A 419 -14.69 -10.39 8.94
N THR A 420 -15.08 -9.99 7.73
CA THR A 420 -14.41 -8.92 6.97
C THR A 420 -15.46 -7.88 6.52
N LEU A 421 -15.21 -6.62 6.82
CA LEU A 421 -15.96 -5.49 6.27
C LEU A 421 -15.10 -4.82 5.20
N ILE A 422 -15.64 -4.68 3.99
CA ILE A 422 -15.01 -3.95 2.90
C ILE A 422 -15.82 -2.68 2.65
N LEU A 423 -15.16 -1.53 2.70
CA LEU A 423 -15.72 -0.22 2.40
C LEU A 423 -15.11 0.31 1.10
N ALA A 424 -15.94 0.76 0.18
CA ALA A 424 -15.48 1.29 -1.10
C ALA A 424 -16.34 2.46 -1.58
N GLY A 425 -15.70 3.49 -2.14
CA GLY A 425 -16.35 4.56 -2.87
C GLY A 425 -16.51 4.20 -4.36
N ASP A 426 -17.61 4.56 -4.97
CA ASP A 426 -17.80 4.32 -6.40
C ASP A 426 -17.14 5.38 -7.30
N ARG A 427 -16.48 6.38 -6.68
CA ARG A 427 -15.67 7.41 -7.34
C ARG A 427 -14.19 7.32 -7.02
N ASP A 428 -13.76 6.28 -6.30
CA ASP A 428 -12.36 6.10 -5.96
C ASP A 428 -11.52 5.81 -7.21
N LEU A 429 -10.57 6.70 -7.51
CA LEU A 429 -9.60 6.55 -8.61
C LEU A 429 -8.25 6.06 -8.11
N SER A 430 -8.01 6.11 -6.79
CA SER A 430 -6.77 5.62 -6.18
C SER A 430 -6.81 4.11 -5.93
N THR A 431 -7.96 3.61 -5.43
CA THR A 431 -8.24 2.19 -5.29
C THR A 431 -9.64 1.91 -5.84
N PRO A 432 -9.75 1.71 -7.15
CA PRO A 432 -11.04 1.66 -7.83
C PRO A 432 -11.97 0.58 -7.30
N LEU A 433 -13.27 0.83 -7.32
CA LEU A 433 -14.32 -0.09 -6.84
C LEU A 433 -14.15 -1.54 -7.35
N ALA A 434 -13.60 -1.72 -8.55
CA ALA A 434 -13.36 -3.05 -9.12
C ALA A 434 -12.43 -3.90 -8.23
N TRP A 435 -11.42 -3.30 -7.59
CA TRP A 435 -10.53 -3.99 -6.66
C TRP A 435 -11.25 -4.43 -5.39
N ALA A 436 -12.12 -3.58 -4.84
CA ALA A 436 -12.92 -3.97 -3.68
C ALA A 436 -13.92 -5.10 -4.01
N GLN A 437 -14.46 -5.12 -5.22
CA GLN A 437 -15.32 -6.22 -5.70
C GLN A 437 -14.55 -7.52 -5.89
N GLU A 438 -13.34 -7.46 -6.41
CA GLU A 438 -12.43 -8.59 -6.55
C GLU A 438 -12.05 -9.16 -5.19
N GLU A 439 -11.65 -8.30 -4.25
CA GLU A 439 -11.29 -8.73 -2.90
C GLU A 439 -12.49 -9.34 -2.16
N ALA A 440 -13.69 -8.77 -2.31
CA ALA A 440 -14.90 -9.35 -1.73
C ALA A 440 -15.20 -10.77 -2.26
N ALA A 441 -14.84 -11.06 -3.51
CA ALA A 441 -15.00 -12.39 -4.07
C ALA A 441 -13.96 -13.41 -3.54
N SER A 442 -12.81 -12.92 -3.08
CA SER A 442 -11.74 -13.73 -2.49
C SER A 442 -11.89 -13.94 -0.97
N ALA A 443 -12.72 -13.15 -0.30
CA ALA A 443 -12.92 -13.15 1.15
C ALA A 443 -14.20 -13.89 1.55
N PRO A 444 -14.12 -15.11 2.15
CA PRO A 444 -15.28 -15.99 2.38
C PRO A 444 -16.37 -15.40 3.30
N LEU A 445 -16.00 -14.51 4.21
CA LEU A 445 -16.92 -13.87 5.17
C LEU A 445 -16.97 -12.35 4.99
N ALA A 446 -16.79 -11.87 3.75
CA ALA A 446 -16.80 -10.45 3.47
C ALA A 446 -18.22 -9.89 3.35
N LYS A 447 -18.38 -8.67 3.85
CA LYS A 447 -19.50 -7.77 3.57
C LYS A 447 -18.95 -6.54 2.85
N LEU A 448 -19.27 -6.39 1.57
CA LEU A 448 -18.95 -5.20 0.80
C LEU A 448 -20.04 -4.14 1.01
N VAL A 449 -19.61 -2.92 1.32
CA VAL A 449 -20.47 -1.73 1.39
C VAL A 449 -19.93 -0.69 0.42
N ILE A 450 -20.72 -0.39 -0.61
CA ILE A 450 -20.41 0.64 -1.60
C ILE A 450 -21.05 1.94 -1.16
N VAL A 451 -20.26 2.98 -0.99
CA VAL A 451 -20.72 4.32 -0.63
C VAL A 451 -20.80 5.16 -1.91
N HIS A 452 -22.01 5.39 -2.37
CA HIS A 452 -22.25 6.12 -3.62
C HIS A 452 -21.86 7.59 -3.50
N GLY A 453 -21.15 8.08 -4.50
CA GLY A 453 -20.64 9.46 -4.55
C GLY A 453 -19.42 9.71 -3.67
N ALA A 454 -18.93 8.70 -2.95
CA ALA A 454 -17.70 8.80 -2.17
C ALA A 454 -16.48 8.38 -2.98
N SER A 455 -15.35 8.97 -2.66
CA SER A 455 -14.04 8.65 -3.22
C SER A 455 -13.19 7.83 -2.24
N HIS A 456 -11.91 8.08 -2.20
CA HIS A 456 -10.93 7.35 -1.40
C HIS A 456 -11.04 7.58 0.10
N SER A 457 -10.83 6.51 0.92
CA SER A 457 -10.80 6.57 2.39
C SER A 457 -12.14 6.91 3.02
N ILE A 458 -13.08 5.97 2.93
CA ILE A 458 -14.46 6.13 3.37
C ILE A 458 -14.56 6.52 4.84
N GLN A 459 -13.89 5.81 5.73
CA GLN A 459 -13.94 6.06 7.17
C GLN A 459 -13.57 7.50 7.53
N THR A 460 -12.67 8.12 6.76
CA THR A 460 -12.11 9.43 7.10
C THR A 460 -12.62 10.57 6.24
N ARG A 461 -13.18 10.29 5.06
CA ARG A 461 -13.48 11.31 4.05
C ARG A 461 -14.88 11.26 3.45
N GLU A 462 -15.67 10.21 3.68
CA GLU A 462 -17.03 10.19 3.13
C GLU A 462 -17.82 11.44 3.53
N PRO A 463 -18.55 12.06 2.60
CA PRO A 463 -19.35 13.25 2.90
C PRO A 463 -20.52 12.95 3.83
N GLY A 464 -21.07 11.72 3.71
CA GLY A 464 -22.15 11.20 4.56
C GLY A 464 -21.62 10.45 5.78
N ASP A 465 -22.33 9.38 6.15
CA ASP A 465 -22.03 8.56 7.32
C ASP A 465 -22.29 7.06 7.08
N GLN A 466 -22.58 6.67 5.85
CA GLN A 466 -23.02 5.31 5.50
C GLN A 466 -21.92 4.27 5.80
N GLY A 467 -20.70 4.54 5.41
CA GLY A 467 -19.57 3.63 5.63
C GLY A 467 -19.21 3.54 7.11
N ARG A 468 -19.18 4.69 7.81
CA ARG A 468 -18.93 4.71 9.27
C ARG A 468 -20.05 3.99 10.03
N GLN A 469 -21.32 4.13 9.66
CA GLN A 469 -22.42 3.37 10.27
C GLN A 469 -22.28 1.86 10.02
N ALA A 470 -21.80 1.46 8.84
CA ALA A 470 -21.48 0.06 8.57
C ALA A 470 -20.37 -0.45 9.51
N LEU A 471 -19.30 0.34 9.70
CA LEU A 471 -18.22 0.05 10.66
C LEU A 471 -18.75 -0.08 12.09
N TYR A 472 -19.56 0.89 12.56
CA TYR A 472 -20.12 0.90 13.91
C TYR A 472 -21.07 -0.27 14.17
N SER A 473 -21.72 -0.78 13.13
CA SER A 473 -22.57 -1.97 13.22
C SER A 473 -21.77 -3.27 13.18
N PHE A 474 -20.65 -3.28 12.44
CA PHE A 474 -19.81 -4.47 12.23
C PHE A 474 -18.92 -4.77 13.45
N LEU A 475 -18.30 -3.76 14.03
CA LEU A 475 -17.31 -3.96 15.10
C LEU A 475 -17.91 -4.52 16.39
N PRO A 476 -19.09 -4.06 16.90
CA PRO A 476 -19.69 -4.62 18.10
C PRO A 476 -20.26 -6.02 17.95
N GLY A 477 -20.56 -6.45 16.72
CA GLY A 477 -21.18 -7.75 16.40
C GLY A 477 -20.36 -9.00 16.71
#